data_44abb0c8cc73aa0f793ac4459266ee92
#
_entry.id   44abb0c8cc73aa0f793ac4459266ee92
#
_cell.length_a   1.000
_cell.length_b   1.000
_cell.length_c   1.000
_cell.angle_alpha   90.00
_cell.angle_beta   90.00
_cell.angle_gamma   90.00
#
_symmetry.space_group_name_H-M   'P 1'
#
loop_
_entity.id
_entity.type
_entity.pdbx_description
1 polymer ?
#
loop_
_entity_poly.entity_id
_entity_poly.type
_entity_poly.pdbx_seq_one_letter_code
_entity_poly.pdbx_strand_id
1 'polypeptide(L)'
;MENGLEELQKISTVGDIPMNRFGHTTVYLTKIKICLFGGSIGDSRKLNYTNETFIYNILTKIWKKINIKKHDSIPKERAAHSAASNEKGQMAIYGGSTTSGGLAEDILYLFSLDSKDENEGEWKAIKTIGDTPGERYGHSLTYLNPYFVLFGGNCNPNLSNDIWIININQDLDNYQWIKLNYANDNNNIPIERLYHSSEVCNYGKYKNKIIIFGGRNSNNKPLNDLWCLDIKDNT
;
A
#
# COMPACT_ATOMS: atom_id res chain seq x y z
N MET A 1 1.40 22.75 32.84
CA MET A 1 0.99 21.85 31.76
C MET A 1 0.29 20.67 32.43
N GLU A 2 -1.03 20.65 32.39
CA GLU A 2 -1.81 19.51 32.85
C GLU A 2 -1.49 18.32 31.95
N ASN A 3 -1.00 17.24 32.58
CA ASN A 3 -0.86 15.95 31.89
C ASN A 3 -2.27 15.41 31.66
N GLY A 4 -2.85 15.72 30.50
CA GLY A 4 -4.07 15.06 30.03
C GLY A 4 -3.77 13.57 29.91
N LEU A 5 -4.46 12.75 30.69
CA LEU A 5 -4.49 11.30 30.48
C LEU A 5 -5.22 11.06 29.15
N GLU A 6 -4.44 10.75 28.09
CA GLU A 6 -5.01 10.22 26.85
C GLU A 6 -5.45 8.77 27.13
N GLU A 7 -6.75 8.53 27.15
CA GLU A 7 -7.29 7.18 27.29
C GLU A 7 -7.19 6.44 25.97
N LEU A 8 -6.47 5.32 25.96
CA LEU A 8 -6.53 4.34 24.86
C LEU A 8 -7.83 3.53 25.00
N GLN A 9 -8.78 3.75 24.12
CA GLN A 9 -10.06 3.05 24.13
C GLN A 9 -10.14 1.97 23.05
N LYS A 10 -10.48 0.73 23.44
CA LYS A 10 -10.83 -0.33 22.50
C LYS A 10 -12.19 -0.02 21.89
N ILE A 11 -12.25 0.08 20.57
CA ILE A 11 -13.50 0.31 19.84
C ILE A 11 -14.25 -1.03 19.69
N SER A 12 -15.46 -1.11 20.22
CA SER A 12 -16.37 -2.23 19.94
C SER A 12 -16.95 -2.07 18.54
N THR A 13 -16.80 -3.09 17.72
CA THR A 13 -17.28 -3.12 16.34
C THR A 13 -18.26 -4.28 16.13
N VAL A 14 -19.11 -4.19 15.11
CA VAL A 14 -20.12 -5.20 14.76
C VAL A 14 -20.07 -5.50 13.25
N GLY A 15 -20.90 -6.44 12.78
CA GLY A 15 -20.98 -6.87 11.39
C GLY A 15 -19.99 -7.99 11.06
N ASP A 16 -19.47 -8.00 9.85
CA ASP A 16 -18.54 -9.02 9.35
C ASP A 16 -17.12 -8.74 9.85
N ILE A 17 -16.88 -8.94 11.14
CA ILE A 17 -15.60 -8.61 11.77
C ILE A 17 -14.48 -9.45 11.15
N PRO A 18 -13.40 -8.84 10.58
CA PRO A 18 -12.28 -9.59 10.03
C PRO A 18 -11.62 -10.49 11.09
N MET A 19 -11.24 -11.70 10.69
CA MET A 19 -10.43 -12.58 11.55
C MET A 19 -9.11 -11.90 11.93
N ASN A 20 -8.49 -12.32 13.04
CA ASN A 20 -7.16 -11.88 13.45
C ASN A 20 -6.15 -12.10 12.31
N ARG A 21 -5.38 -11.06 11.99
CA ARG A 21 -4.46 -11.08 10.85
C ARG A 21 -3.28 -10.15 11.03
N PHE A 22 -2.20 -10.42 10.32
CA PHE A 22 -1.05 -9.53 10.20
C PHE A 22 -0.59 -9.42 8.74
N GLY A 23 0.23 -8.41 8.43
CA GLY A 23 0.70 -8.19 7.06
C GLY A 23 -0.40 -7.79 6.07
N HIS A 24 -1.57 -7.41 6.57
CA HIS A 24 -2.64 -6.77 5.80
C HIS A 24 -2.36 -5.28 5.63
N THR A 25 -3.11 -4.64 4.78
CA THR A 25 -3.10 -3.18 4.63
C THR A 25 -4.47 -2.58 4.92
N THR A 26 -4.46 -1.34 5.41
CA THR A 26 -5.67 -0.53 5.57
C THR A 26 -5.44 0.87 5.00
N VAL A 27 -6.41 1.38 4.26
CA VAL A 27 -6.39 2.76 3.74
C VAL A 27 -7.75 3.41 3.88
N TYR A 28 -7.77 4.71 4.00
CA TYR A 28 -9.01 5.48 3.90
C TYR A 28 -9.47 5.54 2.46
N LEU A 29 -10.70 5.09 2.15
CA LEU A 29 -11.35 5.38 0.87
C LEU A 29 -12.06 6.72 0.90
N THR A 30 -12.66 7.05 2.03
CA THR A 30 -13.33 8.32 2.29
C THR A 30 -13.05 8.75 3.73
N LYS A 31 -13.52 9.93 4.12
CA LYS A 31 -13.39 10.43 5.51
C LYS A 31 -13.98 9.49 6.57
N ILE A 32 -14.89 8.59 6.18
CA ILE A 32 -15.64 7.71 7.09
C ILE A 32 -15.53 6.22 6.76
N LYS A 33 -14.81 5.85 5.70
CA LYS A 33 -14.65 4.44 5.30
C LYS A 33 -13.19 4.07 5.19
N ILE A 34 -12.82 3.00 5.88
CA ILE A 34 -11.50 2.37 5.80
C ILE A 34 -11.66 1.06 5.03
N CYS A 35 -10.82 0.83 4.02
CA CYS A 35 -10.71 -0.44 3.33
C CYS A 35 -9.57 -1.26 3.90
N LEU A 36 -9.82 -2.53 4.18
CA LEU A 36 -8.84 -3.53 4.58
C LEU A 36 -8.73 -4.60 3.49
N PHE A 37 -7.51 -4.99 3.14
CA PHE A 37 -7.26 -6.07 2.20
C PHE A 37 -6.17 -7.04 2.68
N GLY A 38 -6.40 -8.33 2.44
CA GLY A 38 -5.40 -9.38 2.53
C GLY A 38 -4.89 -9.68 3.94
N GLY A 39 -3.63 -10.09 3.98
CA GLY A 39 -2.91 -10.47 5.19
C GLY A 39 -2.84 -11.96 5.44
N SER A 40 -2.13 -12.35 6.49
CA SER A 40 -2.02 -13.71 6.97
C SER A 40 -2.97 -13.95 8.13
N ILE A 41 -3.75 -15.01 8.05
CA ILE A 41 -4.74 -15.47 9.05
C ILE A 41 -4.34 -16.85 9.56
N GLY A 42 -4.87 -17.24 10.72
CA GLY A 42 -4.57 -18.52 11.36
C GLY A 42 -3.65 -18.37 12.55
N ASP A 43 -3.15 -19.50 13.03
CA ASP A 43 -2.21 -19.56 14.14
C ASP A 43 -0.78 -19.93 13.68
N SER A 44 0.15 -19.95 14.61
CA SER A 44 1.56 -20.26 14.34
C SER A 44 1.82 -21.63 13.71
N ARG A 45 0.84 -22.55 13.75
CA ARG A 45 0.94 -23.90 13.19
C ARG A 45 0.47 -23.96 11.75
N LYS A 46 -0.49 -23.08 11.37
CA LYS A 46 -1.05 -23.04 10.03
C LYS A 46 -1.44 -21.61 9.67
N LEU A 47 -0.52 -20.89 9.07
CA LEU A 47 -0.79 -19.58 8.47
C LEU A 47 -1.32 -19.76 7.05
N ASN A 48 -2.42 -19.09 6.75
CA ASN A 48 -2.95 -18.99 5.41
C ASN A 48 -3.04 -17.51 5.04
N TYR A 49 -2.73 -17.18 3.81
CA TYR A 49 -2.95 -15.83 3.31
C TYR A 49 -4.39 -15.72 2.79
N THR A 50 -4.87 -14.50 2.75
CA THR A 50 -6.24 -14.19 2.28
C THR A 50 -6.23 -13.06 1.28
N ASN A 51 -7.27 -12.99 0.46
CA ASN A 51 -7.56 -11.89 -0.46
C ASN A 51 -8.90 -11.22 -0.14
N GLU A 52 -9.37 -11.41 1.08
CA GLU A 52 -10.60 -10.78 1.54
C GLU A 52 -10.48 -9.27 1.56
N THR A 53 -11.57 -8.62 1.15
CA THR A 53 -11.73 -7.16 1.20
C THR A 53 -12.84 -6.81 2.18
N PHE A 54 -12.56 -5.91 3.11
CA PHE A 54 -13.53 -5.42 4.09
C PHE A 54 -13.60 -3.90 4.08
N ILE A 55 -14.76 -3.36 4.37
CA ILE A 55 -14.96 -1.94 4.64
C ILE A 55 -15.41 -1.75 6.08
N TYR A 56 -14.72 -0.87 6.79
CA TYR A 56 -15.13 -0.39 8.10
C TYR A 56 -15.71 1.01 7.99
N ASN A 57 -16.92 1.18 8.47
CA ASN A 57 -17.53 2.52 8.59
C ASN A 57 -17.30 3.07 9.99
N ILE A 58 -16.57 4.18 10.09
CA ILE A 58 -16.13 4.80 11.35
C ILE A 58 -17.32 5.30 12.16
N LEU A 59 -18.35 5.84 11.51
CA LEU A 59 -19.49 6.42 12.20
C LEU A 59 -20.42 5.34 12.81
N THR A 60 -20.70 4.30 12.03
CA THR A 60 -21.60 3.20 12.46
C THR A 60 -20.87 2.11 13.20
N LYS A 61 -19.54 2.08 13.17
CA LYS A 61 -18.67 1.05 13.75
C LYS A 61 -18.95 -0.37 13.19
N ILE A 62 -19.40 -0.43 11.93
CA ILE A 62 -19.77 -1.68 11.25
C ILE A 62 -18.66 -2.09 10.29
N TRP A 63 -18.25 -3.36 10.37
CA TRP A 63 -17.46 -4.03 9.35
C TRP A 63 -18.38 -4.71 8.34
N LYS A 64 -18.04 -4.62 7.07
CA LYS A 64 -18.68 -5.34 5.97
C LYS A 64 -17.64 -6.07 5.15
N LYS A 65 -17.82 -7.36 4.95
CA LYS A 65 -17.08 -8.12 3.94
C LYS A 65 -17.66 -7.78 2.57
N ILE A 66 -16.80 -7.42 1.62
CA ILE A 66 -17.24 -6.95 0.30
C ILE A 66 -17.39 -8.11 -0.67
N ASN A 67 -18.52 -8.18 -1.34
CA ASN A 67 -18.76 -9.09 -2.46
C ASN A 67 -18.09 -8.52 -3.72
N ILE A 68 -17.17 -9.28 -4.31
CA ILE A 68 -16.47 -8.84 -5.52
C ILE A 68 -17.24 -9.29 -6.75
N LYS A 69 -17.63 -8.32 -7.60
CA LYS A 69 -18.47 -8.57 -8.79
C LYS A 69 -17.81 -9.41 -9.88
N LYS A 70 -16.48 -9.26 -10.04
CA LYS A 70 -15.70 -9.95 -11.08
C LYS A 70 -14.56 -10.71 -10.44
N HIS A 71 -14.66 -12.04 -10.40
CA HIS A 71 -13.67 -12.89 -9.75
C HIS A 71 -12.32 -12.94 -10.47
N ASP A 72 -12.28 -12.77 -11.77
CA ASP A 72 -11.05 -12.86 -12.58
C ASP A 72 -10.05 -11.73 -12.37
N SER A 73 -10.47 -10.66 -11.67
CA SER A 73 -9.63 -9.50 -11.39
C SER A 73 -9.22 -9.40 -9.91
N ILE A 74 -9.62 -10.37 -9.07
CA ILE A 74 -9.26 -10.35 -7.66
C ILE A 74 -7.76 -10.65 -7.51
N PRO A 75 -6.99 -9.81 -6.79
CA PRO A 75 -5.61 -10.15 -6.46
C PRO A 75 -5.55 -11.49 -5.71
N LYS A 76 -4.52 -12.31 -6.00
CA LYS A 76 -4.28 -13.54 -5.24
C LYS A 76 -4.03 -13.24 -3.77
N GLU A 77 -4.23 -14.27 -2.93
CA GLU A 77 -3.98 -14.20 -1.51
C GLU A 77 -2.56 -13.76 -1.22
N ARG A 78 -2.42 -12.71 -0.41
CA ARG A 78 -1.11 -12.11 -0.13
C ARG A 78 -1.01 -11.43 1.22
N ALA A 79 0.23 -11.31 1.70
CA ALA A 79 0.60 -10.52 2.85
C ALA A 79 1.85 -9.66 2.54
N ALA A 80 2.15 -8.68 3.39
CA ALA A 80 3.30 -7.78 3.23
C ALA A 80 3.33 -7.03 1.88
N HIS A 81 2.17 -6.90 1.24
CA HIS A 81 1.95 -5.97 0.14
C HIS A 81 1.85 -4.54 0.67
N SER A 82 1.97 -3.55 -0.20
CA SER A 82 1.68 -2.16 0.18
C SER A 82 0.42 -1.66 -0.48
N ALA A 83 -0.18 -0.65 0.12
CA ALA A 83 -1.41 -0.04 -0.36
C ALA A 83 -1.40 1.48 -0.16
N ALA A 84 -2.08 2.19 -1.06
CA ALA A 84 -2.38 3.60 -0.94
C ALA A 84 -3.77 3.87 -1.51
N SER A 85 -4.42 4.95 -1.05
CA SER A 85 -5.66 5.42 -1.66
C SER A 85 -5.44 6.71 -2.44
N ASN A 86 -6.18 6.85 -3.55
CA ASN A 86 -6.20 8.08 -4.31
C ASN A 86 -7.34 9.01 -3.87
N GLU A 87 -7.38 10.22 -4.43
CA GLU A 87 -8.43 11.20 -4.14
C GLU A 87 -9.83 10.79 -4.64
N LYS A 88 -9.90 9.78 -5.52
CA LYS A 88 -11.17 9.21 -6.03
C LYS A 88 -11.78 8.18 -5.07
N GLY A 89 -11.13 7.91 -3.93
CA GLY A 89 -11.59 6.93 -2.95
C GLY A 89 -11.38 5.48 -3.40
N GLN A 90 -10.31 5.23 -4.16
CA GLN A 90 -9.93 3.90 -4.62
C GLN A 90 -8.66 3.44 -3.90
N MET A 91 -8.59 2.16 -3.53
CA MET A 91 -7.40 1.55 -2.95
C MET A 91 -6.55 0.90 -4.03
N ALA A 92 -5.31 1.32 -4.14
CA ALA A 92 -4.31 0.61 -4.94
C ALA A 92 -3.49 -0.33 -4.05
N ILE A 93 -3.15 -1.51 -4.56
CA ILE A 93 -2.20 -2.43 -3.92
C ILE A 93 -1.15 -2.90 -4.92
N TYR A 94 0.04 -3.23 -4.41
CA TYR A 94 1.13 -3.79 -5.21
C TYR A 94 1.95 -4.79 -4.41
N GLY A 95 2.44 -5.85 -5.10
CA GLY A 95 3.38 -6.83 -4.56
C GLY A 95 2.88 -7.63 -3.38
N GLY A 96 3.79 -8.00 -2.48
CA GLY A 96 3.56 -8.87 -1.34
C GLY A 96 4.17 -10.25 -1.51
N SER A 97 3.94 -11.12 -0.52
CA SER A 97 4.28 -12.53 -0.55
C SER A 97 3.02 -13.38 -0.63
N THR A 98 3.13 -14.56 -1.26
CA THR A 98 2.04 -15.53 -1.41
C THR A 98 2.20 -16.72 -0.47
N THR A 99 1.15 -17.49 -0.27
CA THR A 99 1.13 -18.67 0.62
C THR A 99 2.17 -19.72 0.23
N SER A 100 2.53 -19.80 -1.05
CA SER A 100 3.58 -20.72 -1.53
C SER A 100 5.01 -20.29 -1.20
N GLY A 101 5.19 -19.16 -0.53
CA GLY A 101 6.49 -18.58 -0.19
C GLY A 101 7.14 -17.80 -1.33
N GLY A 102 6.45 -17.63 -2.46
CA GLY A 102 6.85 -16.78 -3.58
C GLY A 102 6.45 -15.32 -3.38
N LEU A 103 6.88 -14.49 -4.32
CA LEU A 103 6.41 -13.12 -4.44
C LEU A 103 5.08 -13.08 -5.17
N ALA A 104 4.27 -12.09 -4.87
CA ALA A 104 3.08 -11.81 -5.64
C ALA A 104 3.46 -11.11 -6.96
N GLU A 105 2.64 -11.32 -7.97
CA GLU A 105 2.84 -10.77 -9.31
C GLU A 105 3.02 -9.24 -9.30
N ASP A 106 3.77 -8.71 -10.25
CA ASP A 106 4.11 -7.30 -10.44
C ASP A 106 2.97 -6.50 -11.10
N ILE A 107 1.77 -6.68 -10.58
CA ILE A 107 0.56 -6.02 -11.06
C ILE A 107 0.08 -5.02 -10.01
N LEU A 108 -0.20 -3.79 -10.46
CA LEU A 108 -0.95 -2.82 -9.66
C LEU A 108 -2.43 -3.16 -9.78
N TYR A 109 -3.07 -3.41 -8.65
CA TYR A 109 -4.52 -3.61 -8.58
C TYR A 109 -5.19 -2.40 -7.97
N LEU A 110 -6.35 -2.04 -8.50
CA LEU A 110 -7.17 -0.93 -8.02
C LEU A 110 -8.53 -1.45 -7.59
N PHE A 111 -8.88 -1.23 -6.34
CA PHE A 111 -10.19 -1.52 -5.78
C PHE A 111 -11.08 -0.29 -5.80
N SER A 112 -12.31 -0.45 -6.21
CA SER A 112 -13.38 0.56 -6.14
C SER A 112 -14.60 -0.04 -5.46
N LEU A 113 -15.14 0.67 -4.46
CA LEU A 113 -16.42 0.34 -3.88
C LEU A 113 -17.53 0.73 -4.85
N ASP A 114 -18.56 -0.11 -4.97
CA ASP A 114 -19.70 0.22 -5.83
C ASP A 114 -20.46 1.44 -5.28
N SER A 115 -20.85 2.35 -6.17
CA SER A 115 -21.53 3.58 -5.78
C SER A 115 -23.01 3.39 -5.46
N LYS A 116 -23.61 2.27 -5.90
CA LYS A 116 -25.03 1.95 -5.74
C LYS A 116 -25.28 0.93 -4.64
N ASP A 117 -24.35 0.00 -4.44
CA ASP A 117 -24.41 -0.99 -3.37
C ASP A 117 -23.11 -1.06 -2.60
N GLU A 118 -23.11 -0.56 -1.38
CA GLU A 118 -21.94 -0.53 -0.49
C GLU A 118 -21.50 -1.92 0.01
N ASN A 119 -22.24 -2.99 -0.33
CA ASN A 119 -21.84 -4.37 -0.05
C ASN A 119 -21.01 -4.96 -1.21
N GLU A 120 -20.91 -4.26 -2.32
CA GLU A 120 -20.26 -4.71 -3.54
C GLU A 120 -19.07 -3.82 -3.91
N GLY A 121 -18.13 -4.41 -4.62
CA GLY A 121 -16.96 -3.70 -5.14
C GLY A 121 -16.30 -4.48 -6.26
N GLU A 122 -15.32 -3.87 -6.88
CA GLU A 122 -14.56 -4.50 -7.94
C GLU A 122 -13.06 -4.22 -7.81
N TRP A 123 -12.27 -5.21 -8.20
CA TRP A 123 -10.85 -5.08 -8.43
C TRP A 123 -10.59 -4.95 -9.93
N LYS A 124 -9.68 -4.08 -10.30
CA LYS A 124 -9.17 -3.91 -11.67
C LYS A 124 -7.66 -4.12 -11.67
N ALA A 125 -7.18 -5.09 -12.44
CA ALA A 125 -5.76 -5.19 -12.75
C ALA A 125 -5.38 -4.08 -13.74
N ILE A 126 -4.41 -3.27 -13.39
CA ILE A 126 -3.93 -2.16 -14.22
C ILE A 126 -2.95 -2.74 -15.27
N LYS A 127 -3.32 -2.67 -16.55
CA LYS A 127 -2.45 -3.10 -17.64
C LYS A 127 -1.32 -2.09 -17.82
N THR A 128 -0.10 -2.57 -17.70
CA THR A 128 1.10 -1.76 -17.91
C THR A 128 1.89 -2.23 -19.12
N ILE A 129 2.63 -1.32 -19.73
CA ILE A 129 3.59 -1.60 -20.82
C ILE A 129 4.98 -1.13 -20.38
N GLY A 130 6.01 -1.71 -21.01
CA GLY A 130 7.40 -1.40 -20.68
C GLY A 130 7.87 -2.02 -19.36
N ASP A 131 8.86 -1.39 -18.76
CA ASP A 131 9.47 -1.86 -17.51
C ASP A 131 8.52 -1.66 -16.33
N THR A 132 8.63 -2.55 -15.34
CA THR A 132 7.84 -2.51 -14.10
C THR A 132 8.76 -2.53 -12.89
N PRO A 133 8.25 -2.17 -11.69
CA PRO A 133 9.03 -2.33 -10.46
C PRO A 133 9.46 -3.78 -10.16
N GLY A 134 8.81 -4.77 -10.77
CA GLY A 134 9.00 -6.19 -10.52
C GLY A 134 8.37 -6.67 -9.22
N GLU A 135 8.29 -7.99 -9.10
CA GLU A 135 7.76 -8.65 -7.90
C GLU A 135 8.56 -8.26 -6.65
N ARG A 136 7.88 -7.86 -5.58
CA ARG A 136 8.53 -7.42 -4.34
C ARG A 136 7.60 -7.42 -3.14
N TYR A 137 8.17 -7.46 -1.94
CA TYR A 137 7.43 -7.25 -0.69
C TYR A 137 8.18 -6.28 0.25
N GLY A 138 7.47 -5.74 1.24
CA GLY A 138 8.04 -4.82 2.23
C GLY A 138 8.51 -3.48 1.67
N HIS A 139 8.09 -3.15 0.44
CA HIS A 139 8.20 -1.83 -0.16
C HIS A 139 7.12 -0.90 0.38
N SER A 140 7.19 0.38 0.07
CA SER A 140 6.07 1.31 0.29
C SER A 140 5.38 1.66 -1.02
N LEU A 141 4.07 1.92 -0.93
CA LEU A 141 3.27 2.54 -1.97
C LEU A 141 2.59 3.75 -1.35
N THR A 142 2.78 4.93 -1.92
CA THR A 142 2.26 6.21 -1.40
C THR A 142 1.59 6.97 -2.54
N TYR A 143 0.43 7.56 -2.29
CA TYR A 143 -0.22 8.39 -3.30
C TYR A 143 0.16 9.86 -3.11
N LEU A 144 0.89 10.40 -4.07
CA LEU A 144 1.19 11.83 -4.21
C LEU A 144 0.60 12.31 -5.54
N ASN A 145 -0.55 12.94 -5.49
CA ASN A 145 -1.31 13.34 -6.67
C ASN A 145 -0.42 14.00 -7.75
N PRO A 146 -0.43 13.51 -9.00
CA PRO A 146 -1.31 12.46 -9.56
C PRO A 146 -0.74 11.03 -9.53
N TYR A 147 0.37 10.78 -8.83
CA TYR A 147 1.15 9.55 -8.93
C TYR A 147 0.94 8.61 -7.74
N PHE A 148 0.89 7.30 -8.03
CA PHE A 148 1.29 6.30 -7.05
C PHE A 148 2.81 6.15 -7.11
N VAL A 149 3.45 6.28 -5.97
CA VAL A 149 4.91 6.27 -5.80
C VAL A 149 5.30 5.03 -5.01
N LEU A 150 6.11 4.19 -5.61
CA LEU A 150 6.65 2.97 -5.01
C LEU A 150 8.12 3.18 -4.68
N PHE A 151 8.54 2.75 -3.48
CA PHE A 151 9.95 2.81 -3.06
C PHE A 151 10.41 1.53 -2.38
N GLY A 152 11.58 1.04 -2.77
CA GLY A 152 12.33 0.00 -2.08
C GLY A 152 11.70 -1.40 -2.09
N GLY A 153 11.93 -2.15 -1.03
CA GLY A 153 11.44 -3.51 -0.85
C GLY A 153 12.45 -4.59 -1.18
N ASN A 154 12.03 -5.83 -0.99
CA ASN A 154 12.80 -7.02 -1.33
C ASN A 154 12.29 -7.59 -2.66
N CYS A 155 13.18 -7.63 -3.65
CA CYS A 155 12.93 -8.14 -5.00
C CYS A 155 13.47 -9.56 -5.20
N ASN A 156 13.89 -10.23 -4.13
CA ASN A 156 14.47 -11.58 -4.06
C ASN A 156 15.46 -11.91 -5.21
N PRO A 157 16.79 -12.01 -4.93
CA PRO A 157 17.37 -12.05 -3.57
C PRO A 157 17.72 -10.68 -2.98
N ASN A 158 17.68 -9.60 -3.76
CA ASN A 158 18.24 -8.32 -3.37
C ASN A 158 17.16 -7.34 -2.87
N LEU A 159 17.56 -6.51 -1.92
CA LEU A 159 16.79 -5.31 -1.57
C LEU A 159 16.98 -4.24 -2.64
N SER A 160 16.00 -3.34 -2.74
CA SER A 160 16.04 -2.20 -3.66
C SER A 160 15.93 -0.87 -2.90
N ASN A 161 16.43 0.18 -3.54
CA ASN A 161 16.20 1.58 -3.19
C ASN A 161 15.62 2.36 -4.39
N ASP A 162 15.15 1.64 -5.42
CA ASP A 162 14.56 2.28 -6.59
C ASP A 162 13.25 3.00 -6.26
N ILE A 163 12.97 4.01 -7.06
CA ILE A 163 11.73 4.79 -6.99
C ILE A 163 11.01 4.63 -8.32
N TRP A 164 9.75 4.27 -8.24
CA TRP A 164 8.88 4.13 -9.40
C TRP A 164 7.61 4.95 -9.21
N ILE A 165 7.14 5.56 -10.29
CA ILE A 165 5.88 6.29 -10.29
C ILE A 165 4.97 5.78 -11.40
N ILE A 166 3.67 5.83 -11.17
CA ILE A 166 2.65 5.57 -12.17
C ILE A 166 1.48 6.53 -11.99
N ASN A 167 1.02 7.12 -13.09
CA ASN A 167 -0.19 7.94 -13.11
C ASN A 167 -1.33 7.13 -13.76
N ILE A 168 -2.38 6.87 -12.98
CA ILE A 168 -3.58 6.15 -13.46
C ILE A 168 -4.83 7.03 -13.51
N ASN A 169 -4.66 8.35 -13.40
CA ASN A 169 -5.79 9.30 -13.40
C ASN A 169 -6.37 9.53 -14.79
N GLN A 170 -5.61 9.21 -15.83
CA GLN A 170 -6.05 9.25 -17.21
C GLN A 170 -6.71 7.91 -17.56
N ASP A 171 -7.77 7.92 -18.35
CA ASP A 171 -8.39 6.69 -18.83
C ASP A 171 -7.64 6.23 -20.09
N LEU A 172 -6.66 5.36 -19.88
CA LEU A 172 -5.80 4.81 -20.93
C LEU A 172 -6.02 3.30 -21.04
N ASP A 173 -5.83 2.77 -22.25
CA ASP A 173 -5.82 1.32 -22.46
C ASP A 173 -4.64 0.63 -21.79
N ASN A 174 -3.51 1.35 -21.71
CA ASN A 174 -2.27 0.88 -21.06
C ASN A 174 -1.63 2.02 -20.29
N TYR A 175 -1.03 1.67 -19.15
CA TYR A 175 -0.29 2.59 -18.29
C TYR A 175 1.19 2.26 -18.32
N GLN A 176 2.03 3.16 -17.87
CA GLN A 176 3.47 2.95 -17.81
C GLN A 176 4.02 3.32 -16.45
N TRP A 177 4.83 2.42 -15.88
CA TRP A 177 5.69 2.76 -14.76
C TRP A 177 6.89 3.55 -15.25
N ILE A 178 7.26 4.58 -14.53
CA ILE A 178 8.45 5.39 -14.78
C ILE A 178 9.39 5.21 -13.60
N LYS A 179 10.59 4.69 -13.88
CA LYS A 179 11.65 4.64 -12.89
C LYS A 179 12.30 6.01 -12.76
N LEU A 180 12.34 6.55 -11.56
CA LEU A 180 13.00 7.83 -11.30
C LEU A 180 14.47 7.61 -11.00
N ASN A 181 15.30 8.52 -11.55
CA ASN A 181 16.72 8.59 -11.23
C ASN A 181 16.94 9.59 -10.09
N TYR A 182 17.85 9.27 -9.19
CA TYR A 182 18.27 10.22 -8.18
C TYR A 182 18.98 11.42 -8.84
N ALA A 183 18.55 12.63 -8.48
CA ALA A 183 19.11 13.86 -9.05
C ALA A 183 20.48 14.24 -8.48
N ASN A 184 20.91 13.60 -7.39
CA ASN A 184 22.14 13.94 -6.67
C ASN A 184 23.22 12.90 -6.90
N ASP A 185 24.49 13.33 -6.71
CA ASP A 185 25.66 12.47 -6.72
C ASP A 185 25.48 11.26 -5.78
N ASN A 186 26.06 10.13 -6.18
CA ASN A 186 25.92 8.79 -5.60
C ASN A 186 26.13 8.65 -4.08
N ASN A 187 26.48 9.72 -3.36
CA ASN A 187 26.78 9.71 -1.93
C ASN A 187 25.63 10.15 -1.02
N ASN A 188 24.50 10.60 -1.58
CA ASN A 188 23.37 11.09 -0.78
C ASN A 188 22.04 10.52 -1.28
N ILE A 189 21.96 9.18 -1.29
CA ILE A 189 20.76 8.43 -1.63
C ILE A 189 20.43 7.43 -0.50
N PRO A 190 19.15 7.11 -0.27
CA PRO A 190 18.81 6.06 0.69
C PRO A 190 19.43 4.73 0.27
N ILE A 191 19.98 4.01 1.23
CA ILE A 191 20.41 2.61 0.98
C ILE A 191 19.18 1.73 0.77
N GLU A 192 19.39 0.56 0.15
CA GLU A 192 18.35 -0.43 -0.09
C GLU A 192 17.70 -0.86 1.22
N ARG A 193 16.37 -0.95 1.22
CA ARG A 193 15.61 -1.22 2.44
C ARG A 193 14.24 -1.84 2.20
N LEU A 194 13.76 -2.52 3.24
CA LEU A 194 12.38 -2.98 3.33
C LEU A 194 11.78 -2.63 4.70
N TYR A 195 10.43 -2.67 4.80
CA TYR A 195 9.65 -2.39 6.03
C TYR A 195 9.88 -0.99 6.61
N HIS A 196 10.26 -0.03 5.79
CA HIS A 196 10.27 1.38 6.13
C HIS A 196 8.86 1.95 6.14
N SER A 197 8.67 3.09 6.81
CA SER A 197 7.45 3.88 6.72
C SER A 197 7.56 4.92 5.60
N SER A 198 6.44 5.22 4.94
CA SER A 198 6.37 6.24 3.90
C SER A 198 5.02 6.94 3.96
N GLU A 199 5.02 8.28 3.95
CA GLU A 199 3.80 9.09 4.05
C GLU A 199 3.99 10.45 3.37
N VAL A 200 2.90 11.01 2.82
CA VAL A 200 2.92 12.36 2.26
C VAL A 200 2.86 13.39 3.38
N CYS A 201 3.79 14.34 3.34
CA CYS A 201 3.73 15.48 4.22
C CYS A 201 2.74 16.53 3.70
N ASN A 202 1.70 16.82 4.49
CA ASN A 202 0.64 17.73 4.10
C ASN A 202 0.87 19.18 4.53
N TYR A 203 1.92 19.46 5.32
CA TYR A 203 2.14 20.76 5.98
C TYR A 203 3.60 21.19 5.96
N GLY A 204 3.81 22.48 6.15
CA GLY A 204 5.12 23.11 6.33
C GLY A 204 6.02 23.05 5.10
N LYS A 205 7.32 23.11 5.33
CA LYS A 205 8.33 23.19 4.26
C LYS A 205 8.46 21.91 3.41
N TYR A 206 7.93 20.80 3.91
CA TYR A 206 7.94 19.51 3.21
C TYR A 206 6.57 19.15 2.59
N LYS A 207 5.66 20.13 2.53
CA LYS A 207 4.34 19.93 1.91
C LYS A 207 4.49 19.38 0.50
N ASN A 208 3.63 18.41 0.15
CA ASN A 208 3.62 17.68 -1.12
C ASN A 208 4.93 16.91 -1.42
N LYS A 209 5.61 16.45 -0.37
CA LYS A 209 6.77 15.58 -0.47
C LYS A 209 6.51 14.30 0.30
N ILE A 210 7.20 13.24 -0.06
CA ILE A 210 7.08 11.95 0.63
C ILE A 210 8.22 11.85 1.65
N ILE A 211 7.86 11.56 2.89
CA ILE A 211 8.81 11.30 3.97
C ILE A 211 8.97 9.80 4.12
N ILE A 212 10.20 9.31 4.13
CA ILE A 212 10.57 7.90 4.28
C ILE A 212 11.41 7.77 5.55
N PHE A 213 11.07 6.84 6.42
CA PHE A 213 11.80 6.63 7.67
C PHE A 213 12.09 5.16 7.94
N GLY A 214 13.33 4.89 8.33
CA GLY A 214 13.74 3.63 8.93
C GLY A 214 13.71 2.42 7.98
N GLY A 215 13.18 1.31 8.44
CA GLY A 215 13.26 0.01 7.79
C GLY A 215 14.50 -0.77 8.20
N ARG A 216 14.86 -1.79 7.43
CA ARG A 216 16.10 -2.57 7.61
C ARG A 216 16.82 -2.78 6.28
N ASN A 217 18.14 -2.87 6.31
CA ASN A 217 18.97 -3.12 5.14
C ASN A 217 19.20 -4.64 4.89
N SER A 218 19.98 -4.97 3.86
CA SER A 218 20.33 -6.34 3.47
C SER A 218 21.03 -7.15 4.57
N ASN A 219 21.73 -6.48 5.50
CA ASN A 219 22.37 -7.11 6.65
C ASN A 219 21.43 -7.26 7.86
N ASN A 220 20.13 -7.12 7.67
CA ASN A 220 19.10 -7.09 8.72
C ASN A 220 19.30 -6.00 9.78
N LYS A 221 20.13 -5.00 9.52
CA LYS A 221 20.36 -3.88 10.43
C LYS A 221 19.20 -2.88 10.34
N PRO A 222 18.55 -2.55 11.47
CA PRO A 222 17.56 -1.47 11.50
C PRO A 222 18.18 -0.12 11.11
N LEU A 223 17.41 0.70 10.43
CA LEU A 223 17.76 2.03 9.99
C LEU A 223 17.01 3.09 10.79
N ASN A 224 17.60 4.27 10.97
CA ASN A 224 17.01 5.39 11.71
C ASN A 224 17.11 6.71 10.95
N ASP A 225 17.42 6.64 9.66
CA ASP A 225 17.53 7.79 8.77
C ASP A 225 16.15 8.24 8.29
N LEU A 226 16.03 9.55 8.08
CA LEU A 226 14.84 10.21 7.56
C LEU A 226 15.16 10.84 6.21
N TRP A 227 14.38 10.48 5.21
CA TRP A 227 14.53 10.98 3.85
C TRP A 227 13.28 11.75 3.42
N CYS A 228 13.49 12.73 2.56
CA CYS A 228 12.43 13.49 1.94
C CYS A 228 12.56 13.35 0.42
N LEU A 229 11.59 12.71 -0.20
CA LEU A 229 11.50 12.59 -1.66
C LEU A 229 10.65 13.74 -2.21
N ASP A 230 11.27 14.53 -3.07
CA ASP A 230 10.66 15.62 -3.82
C ASP A 230 10.54 15.21 -5.28
N ILE A 231 9.36 14.87 -5.73
CA ILE A 231 9.11 14.53 -7.14
C ILE A 231 8.86 15.84 -7.87
N LYS A 232 9.80 16.24 -8.69
CA LYS A 232 9.64 17.42 -9.56
C LYS A 232 8.98 16.97 -10.84
N ASP A 233 7.86 17.59 -11.16
CA ASP A 233 7.25 17.45 -12.48
C ASP A 233 8.24 18.00 -13.51
N ASN A 234 8.89 17.12 -14.25
CA ASN A 234 9.57 17.50 -15.46
C ASN A 234 8.52 17.60 -16.58
N THR A 235 7.72 18.67 -16.54
CA THR A 235 6.89 19.10 -17.66
C THR A 235 7.74 19.80 -18.72
#